data_41aade04bbcc7c0060c81d3122936d60
#
_entry.id   41aade04bbcc7c0060c81d3122936d60
#
_cell.length_a   1.000
_cell.length_b   1.000
_cell.length_c   1.000
_cell.angle_alpha   90.00
_cell.angle_beta   90.00
_cell.angle_gamma   90.00
#
_symmetry.space_group_name_H-M   'P 1'
#
loop_
_entity.id
_entity.type
_entity.pdbx_description
1 polymer ?
#
loop_
_entity_poly.entity_id
_entity_poly.type
_entity_poly.pdbx_seq_one_letter_code
_entity_poly.pdbx_strand_id
1 'polypeptide(L)'
;MNKATTTRRGLLRAGAGASLIVAAPSIVRAQGAAWPNKPITIVVNFPAGGLTDGIARAFGQSVSQATGQQVIVDNKPGASGNIGAAQVARAPADGYTFLHSVSSTLIQNRVMFKTLGFDPDKDFTIVSGTSSGVLPVVVHKSLPAEVKDLKSFIAYAKNNKVNFGSWAVGSSAHIFAQTLNEKYGLTMEVVTYKGEAPMWQDMGAGQLQAAMGSPQAMNALIVKGDVRGIAAPSKVRARVFPNVPTSQEQGFTDDAFTVSGWLALAA
;
A
#
# COMPACT_ATOMS: atom_id res chain seq x y z
N MET A 1 -90.77 14.97 26.08
CA MET A 1 -90.01 15.07 24.80
C MET A 1 -89.28 16.41 24.80
N ASN A 2 -88.00 16.44 25.15
CA ASN A 2 -87.19 17.65 25.15
C ASN A 2 -86.33 17.67 23.89
N LYS A 3 -86.60 18.61 23.00
CA LYS A 3 -85.74 18.88 21.80
C LYS A 3 -84.61 19.75 22.25
N ALA A 4 -83.38 19.25 22.18
CA ALA A 4 -82.16 20.01 22.34
C ALA A 4 -81.90 20.86 21.06
N THR A 5 -81.97 22.16 21.15
CA THR A 5 -81.70 23.12 20.10
C THR A 5 -80.19 23.36 20.09
N THR A 6 -79.47 22.80 19.09
CA THR A 6 -78.02 23.05 18.85
C THR A 6 -77.88 24.45 18.24
N THR A 7 -77.30 25.39 18.99
CA THR A 7 -77.08 26.77 18.53
C THR A 7 -75.85 26.83 17.62
N ARG A 8 -75.98 27.58 16.51
CA ARG A 8 -74.89 27.83 15.50
C ARG A 8 -73.55 28.28 16.10
N ARG A 9 -73.55 28.85 17.30
CA ARG A 9 -72.35 29.24 18.03
C ARG A 9 -71.54 28.07 18.63
N GLY A 10 -72.18 26.93 18.89
CA GLY A 10 -71.50 25.73 19.39
C GLY A 10 -70.71 24.99 18.33
N LEU A 11 -71.18 25.02 17.09
CA LEU A 11 -70.47 24.42 15.93
C LEU A 11 -69.24 25.20 15.50
N LEU A 12 -69.20 26.52 15.66
CA LEU A 12 -67.99 27.33 15.34
C LEU A 12 -66.87 27.21 16.35
N ARG A 13 -67.20 26.86 17.60
CA ARG A 13 -66.13 26.62 18.61
C ARG A 13 -65.54 25.21 18.56
N ALA A 14 -66.28 24.22 18.05
CA ALA A 14 -65.72 22.87 17.82
C ALA A 14 -64.78 22.82 16.56
N GLY A 15 -65.03 23.69 15.56
CA GLY A 15 -64.18 23.73 14.36
C GLY A 15 -62.84 24.40 14.57
N ALA A 16 -62.71 25.32 15.54
CA ALA A 16 -61.44 26.07 15.77
C ALA A 16 -60.39 25.23 16.57
N GLY A 17 -60.82 24.17 17.27
CA GLY A 17 -59.90 23.29 18.00
C GLY A 17 -59.28 22.17 17.15
N ALA A 18 -59.91 21.82 16.02
CA ALA A 18 -59.44 20.71 15.16
C ALA A 18 -58.41 21.16 14.09
N SER A 19 -58.28 22.45 13.85
CA SER A 19 -57.39 22.95 12.78
C SER A 19 -55.94 23.20 13.20
N LEU A 20 -55.61 23.03 14.49
CA LEU A 20 -54.25 23.28 15.01
C LEU A 20 -53.33 22.05 15.03
N ILE A 21 -53.86 20.85 14.67
CA ILE A 21 -53.08 19.60 14.72
C ILE A 21 -52.42 19.26 13.37
N VAL A 22 -52.76 19.96 12.27
CA VAL A 22 -52.28 19.61 10.91
C VAL A 22 -51.03 20.37 10.47
N ALA A 23 -50.53 21.31 11.27
CA ALA A 23 -49.40 22.15 10.89
C ALA A 23 -48.12 21.95 11.75
N ALA A 24 -47.90 20.75 12.28
CA ALA A 24 -46.56 20.40 12.75
C ALA A 24 -45.72 20.09 11.51
N PRO A 25 -44.70 20.91 11.15
CA PRO A 25 -43.78 20.50 10.11
C PRO A 25 -43.13 19.19 10.58
N SER A 26 -43.43 18.10 9.88
CA SER A 26 -42.67 16.87 10.02
C SER A 26 -41.22 17.27 9.67
N ILE A 27 -40.41 17.51 10.69
CA ILE A 27 -38.96 17.56 10.54
C ILE A 27 -38.58 16.14 10.13
N VAL A 28 -38.65 15.88 8.82
CA VAL A 28 -37.97 14.75 8.22
C VAL A 28 -36.51 14.99 8.51
N ARG A 29 -36.00 14.49 9.64
CA ARG A 29 -34.60 14.26 9.81
C ARG A 29 -34.21 13.39 8.63
N ALA A 30 -33.63 13.98 7.60
CA ALA A 30 -32.83 13.26 6.65
C ALA A 30 -31.74 12.60 7.51
N GLN A 31 -32.03 11.37 8.01
CA GLN A 31 -30.98 10.50 8.49
C GLN A 31 -30.11 10.29 7.26
N GLY A 32 -29.03 11.08 7.15
CA GLY A 32 -28.01 10.83 6.16
C GLY A 32 -27.71 9.35 6.23
N ALA A 33 -27.85 8.66 5.10
CA ALA A 33 -27.63 7.21 5.06
C ALA A 33 -26.30 6.92 5.75
N ALA A 34 -26.31 5.99 6.71
CA ALA A 34 -25.12 5.68 7.49
C ALA A 34 -23.95 5.35 6.55
N TRP A 35 -22.80 5.96 6.77
CA TRP A 35 -21.58 5.63 6.02
C TRP A 35 -21.06 4.24 6.46
N PRO A 36 -20.60 3.40 5.51
CA PRO A 36 -20.65 3.53 4.04
C PRO A 36 -22.01 3.05 3.47
N ASN A 37 -22.55 3.77 2.48
CA ASN A 37 -23.81 3.44 1.81
C ASN A 37 -23.66 3.15 0.30
N LYS A 38 -22.43 3.18 -0.21
CA LYS A 38 -22.05 2.86 -1.59
C LYS A 38 -20.68 2.15 -1.59
N PRO A 39 -20.25 1.54 -2.70
CA PRO A 39 -18.96 0.88 -2.77
C PRO A 39 -17.81 1.82 -2.45
N ILE A 40 -16.81 1.27 -1.73
CA ILE A 40 -15.54 1.95 -1.41
C ILE A 40 -14.50 1.52 -2.43
N THR A 41 -13.69 2.46 -2.93
CA THR A 41 -12.59 2.18 -3.86
C THR A 41 -11.26 2.34 -3.13
N ILE A 42 -10.40 1.32 -3.20
CA ILE A 42 -9.01 1.39 -2.77
C ILE A 42 -8.14 1.38 -4.03
N VAL A 43 -7.56 2.51 -4.36
CA VAL A 43 -6.59 2.63 -5.45
C VAL A 43 -5.24 2.11 -4.94
N VAL A 44 -4.71 1.09 -5.62
CA VAL A 44 -3.37 0.55 -5.38
C VAL A 44 -2.46 1.05 -6.49
N ASN A 45 -1.45 1.83 -6.15
CA ASN A 45 -0.59 2.49 -7.14
C ASN A 45 0.56 1.61 -7.68
N PHE A 46 0.44 0.28 -7.52
CA PHE A 46 1.33 -0.75 -8.04
C PHE A 46 0.55 -1.87 -8.74
N PRO A 47 1.20 -2.70 -9.59
CA PRO A 47 0.53 -3.80 -10.27
C PRO A 47 -0.07 -4.82 -9.31
N ALA A 48 -1.09 -5.52 -9.79
CA ALA A 48 -1.67 -6.66 -9.08
C ALA A 48 -0.63 -7.77 -8.85
N GLY A 49 -0.79 -8.53 -7.75
CA GLY A 49 0.08 -9.64 -7.37
C GLY A 49 1.31 -9.27 -6.54
N GLY A 50 1.59 -7.98 -6.32
CA GLY A 50 2.61 -7.53 -5.36
C GLY A 50 2.07 -7.43 -3.93
N LEU A 51 2.96 -7.10 -2.98
CA LEU A 51 2.62 -6.95 -1.55
C LEU A 51 1.49 -5.94 -1.33
N THR A 52 1.58 -4.77 -1.98
CA THR A 52 0.60 -3.69 -1.84
C THR A 52 -0.80 -4.14 -2.25
N ASP A 53 -0.91 -4.85 -3.37
CA ASP A 53 -2.17 -5.39 -3.87
C ASP A 53 -2.76 -6.45 -2.93
N GLY A 54 -1.92 -7.41 -2.49
CA GLY A 54 -2.37 -8.49 -1.60
C GLY A 54 -2.91 -7.97 -0.28
N ILE A 55 -2.24 -6.97 0.33
CA ILE A 55 -2.70 -6.36 1.59
C ILE A 55 -3.97 -5.53 1.36
N ALA A 56 -4.05 -4.75 0.27
CA ALA A 56 -5.26 -3.98 -0.04
C ALA A 56 -6.49 -4.88 -0.21
N ARG A 57 -6.35 -6.05 -0.87
CA ARG A 57 -7.45 -7.01 -1.03
C ARG A 57 -7.86 -7.66 0.29
N ALA A 58 -6.90 -8.07 1.11
CA ALA A 58 -7.20 -8.64 2.43
C ALA A 58 -7.89 -7.62 3.35
N PHE A 59 -7.40 -6.37 3.36
CA PHE A 59 -8.01 -5.27 4.09
C PHE A 59 -9.42 -4.96 3.55
N GLY A 60 -9.56 -4.84 2.22
CA GLY A 60 -10.85 -4.57 1.57
C GLY A 60 -11.88 -5.67 1.86
N GLN A 61 -11.47 -6.94 1.89
CA GLN A 61 -12.34 -8.04 2.26
C GLN A 61 -12.84 -7.90 3.71
N SER A 62 -11.96 -7.56 4.64
CA SER A 62 -12.32 -7.36 6.05
C SER A 62 -13.29 -6.18 6.22
N VAL A 63 -13.06 -5.06 5.54
CA VAL A 63 -13.96 -3.90 5.54
C VAL A 63 -15.30 -4.26 4.92
N SER A 64 -15.32 -5.00 3.81
CA SER A 64 -16.56 -5.43 3.16
C SER A 64 -17.40 -6.33 4.08
N GLN A 65 -16.75 -7.26 4.79
CA GLN A 65 -17.44 -8.11 5.78
C GLN A 65 -18.01 -7.32 6.96
N ALA A 66 -17.28 -6.33 7.44
CA ALA A 66 -17.69 -5.52 8.59
C ALA A 66 -18.80 -4.52 8.28
N THR A 67 -18.82 -3.98 7.05
CA THR A 67 -19.75 -2.89 6.67
C THR A 67 -20.91 -3.35 5.79
N GLY A 68 -20.82 -4.55 5.20
CA GLY A 68 -21.78 -5.03 4.19
C GLY A 68 -21.65 -4.33 2.82
N GLN A 69 -20.71 -3.39 2.67
CA GLN A 69 -20.48 -2.68 1.41
C GLN A 69 -19.32 -3.29 0.61
N GLN A 70 -19.46 -3.26 -0.72
CA GLN A 70 -18.40 -3.74 -1.60
C GLN A 70 -17.16 -2.85 -1.50
N VAL A 71 -15.98 -3.46 -1.41
CA VAL A 71 -14.69 -2.77 -1.55
C VAL A 71 -14.03 -3.20 -2.86
N ILE A 72 -13.76 -2.22 -3.73
CA ILE A 72 -13.15 -2.41 -5.04
C ILE A 72 -11.67 -2.05 -4.93
N VAL A 73 -10.78 -2.97 -5.29
CA VAL A 73 -9.34 -2.71 -5.39
C VAL A 73 -9.00 -2.42 -6.85
N ASP A 74 -8.55 -1.18 -7.12
CA ASP A 74 -8.24 -0.67 -8.46
C ASP A 74 -6.73 -0.41 -8.60
N ASN A 75 -6.05 -1.20 -9.42
CA ASN A 75 -4.60 -1.08 -9.61
C ASN A 75 -4.28 -0.02 -10.67
N LYS A 76 -3.57 1.05 -10.28
CA LYS A 76 -3.12 2.18 -11.13
C LYS A 76 -1.60 2.36 -11.07
N PRO A 77 -0.83 1.45 -11.67
CA PRO A 77 0.63 1.51 -11.61
C PRO A 77 1.21 2.59 -12.52
N GLY A 78 2.44 3.01 -12.21
CA GLY A 78 3.25 3.87 -13.07
C GLY A 78 3.95 5.00 -12.34
N ALA A 79 5.08 5.44 -12.88
CA ALA A 79 5.95 6.50 -12.32
C ALA A 79 6.24 6.32 -10.83
N SER A 80 6.69 5.12 -10.41
CA SER A 80 6.92 4.76 -8.99
C SER A 80 5.71 5.02 -8.08
N GLY A 81 4.50 4.80 -8.61
CA GLY A 81 3.23 4.98 -7.88
C GLY A 81 2.62 6.37 -7.99
N ASN A 82 3.29 7.35 -8.60
CA ASN A 82 2.79 8.71 -8.68
C ASN A 82 1.48 8.83 -9.46
N ILE A 83 1.25 7.99 -10.49
CA ILE A 83 0.02 8.04 -11.30
C ILE A 83 -1.21 7.73 -10.43
N GLY A 84 -1.18 6.62 -9.70
CA GLY A 84 -2.29 6.25 -8.82
C GLY A 84 -2.49 7.24 -7.67
N ALA A 85 -1.40 7.73 -7.07
CA ALA A 85 -1.46 8.74 -6.02
C ALA A 85 -2.10 10.05 -6.52
N ALA A 86 -1.67 10.56 -7.67
CA ALA A 86 -2.26 11.77 -8.27
C ALA A 86 -3.74 11.59 -8.65
N GLN A 87 -4.18 10.38 -8.98
CA GLN A 87 -5.59 10.10 -9.22
C GLN A 87 -6.41 10.25 -7.94
N VAL A 88 -5.94 9.69 -6.81
CA VAL A 88 -6.65 9.80 -5.53
C VAL A 88 -6.63 11.23 -5.00
N ALA A 89 -5.52 11.95 -5.13
CA ALA A 89 -5.42 13.35 -4.74
C ALA A 89 -6.46 14.26 -5.43
N ARG A 90 -6.96 13.85 -6.60
CA ARG A 90 -8.00 14.58 -7.36
C ARG A 90 -9.40 14.01 -7.17
N ALA A 91 -9.55 12.92 -6.44
CA ALA A 91 -10.86 12.31 -6.18
C ALA A 91 -11.68 13.18 -5.21
N PRO A 92 -13.02 13.07 -5.24
CA PRO A 92 -13.85 13.72 -4.23
C PRO A 92 -13.47 13.27 -2.81
N ALA A 93 -13.32 14.22 -1.88
CA ALA A 93 -13.03 13.97 -0.48
C ALA A 93 -14.30 13.54 0.29
N ASP A 94 -14.99 12.51 -0.21
CA ASP A 94 -16.27 12.02 0.32
C ASP A 94 -16.15 10.77 1.17
N GLY A 95 -14.92 10.29 1.41
CA GLY A 95 -14.65 9.10 2.21
C GLY A 95 -14.87 7.78 1.48
N TYR A 96 -14.93 7.76 0.14
CA TYR A 96 -15.12 6.53 -0.64
C TYR A 96 -13.97 6.16 -1.56
N THR A 97 -12.96 7.02 -1.67
CA THR A 97 -11.74 6.73 -2.46
C THR A 97 -10.51 6.86 -1.58
N PHE A 98 -9.76 5.78 -1.49
CA PHE A 98 -8.55 5.69 -0.66
C PHE A 98 -7.36 5.30 -1.52
N LEU A 99 -6.18 5.75 -1.13
CA LEU A 99 -4.90 5.30 -1.65
C LEU A 99 -4.30 4.24 -0.73
N HIS A 100 -3.97 3.05 -1.24
CA HIS A 100 -3.12 2.12 -0.53
C HIS A 100 -1.74 2.11 -1.18
N SER A 101 -0.72 2.55 -0.44
CA SER A 101 0.59 2.85 -1.00
C SER A 101 1.73 2.51 -0.05
N VAL A 102 2.94 2.61 -0.59
CA VAL A 102 4.21 2.42 0.12
C VAL A 102 4.80 3.77 0.54
N SER A 103 5.64 3.76 1.59
CA SER A 103 6.36 4.94 2.08
C SER A 103 7.17 5.65 0.98
N SER A 104 7.72 4.93 0.01
CA SER A 104 8.49 5.55 -1.06
C SER A 104 7.65 6.50 -1.91
N THR A 105 6.42 6.17 -2.24
CA THR A 105 5.53 7.08 -2.99
C THR A 105 5.16 8.32 -2.16
N LEU A 106 4.85 8.12 -0.87
CA LEU A 106 4.35 9.19 0.00
C LEU A 106 5.47 10.09 0.56
N ILE A 107 6.72 9.60 0.63
CA ILE A 107 7.84 10.34 1.21
C ILE A 107 8.98 10.54 0.21
N GLN A 108 9.61 9.45 -0.28
CA GLN A 108 10.85 9.53 -1.05
C GLN A 108 10.66 10.18 -2.44
N ASN A 109 9.50 9.98 -3.06
CA ASN A 109 9.26 10.49 -4.41
C ASN A 109 9.35 12.02 -4.49
N ARG A 110 9.12 12.76 -3.40
CA ARG A 110 9.28 14.22 -3.35
C ARG A 110 10.71 14.69 -3.66
N VAL A 111 11.71 13.86 -3.37
CA VAL A 111 13.12 14.16 -3.68
C VAL A 111 13.60 13.47 -4.96
N MET A 112 12.91 12.40 -5.38
CA MET A 112 13.30 11.61 -6.55
C MET A 112 12.71 12.16 -7.87
N PHE A 113 11.58 12.87 -7.82
CA PHE A 113 10.89 13.37 -9.00
C PHE A 113 10.73 14.89 -8.96
N LYS A 114 11.01 15.55 -10.08
CA LYS A 114 10.81 17.00 -10.22
C LYS A 114 9.34 17.41 -10.11
N THR A 115 8.44 16.53 -10.52
CA THR A 115 6.98 16.77 -10.52
C THR A 115 6.26 15.49 -10.12
N LEU A 116 5.41 15.56 -9.11
CA LEU A 116 4.63 14.42 -8.63
C LEU A 116 3.20 14.40 -9.20
N GLY A 117 2.62 15.57 -9.45
CA GLY A 117 1.21 15.75 -9.79
C GLY A 117 0.27 15.72 -8.57
N PHE A 118 0.82 15.71 -7.36
CA PHE A 118 0.15 15.82 -6.06
C PHE A 118 1.15 16.36 -5.01
N ASP A 119 0.63 16.87 -3.90
CA ASP A 119 1.41 17.29 -2.73
C ASP A 119 1.22 16.25 -1.61
N PRO A 120 2.24 15.43 -1.26
CA PRO A 120 2.08 14.37 -0.27
C PRO A 120 1.68 14.87 1.13
N ASP A 121 1.99 16.11 1.47
CA ASP A 121 1.73 16.66 2.80
C ASP A 121 0.35 17.32 2.90
N LYS A 122 -0.23 17.74 1.75
CA LYS A 122 -1.51 18.47 1.74
C LYS A 122 -2.67 17.64 1.21
N ASP A 123 -2.38 16.76 0.21
CA ASP A 123 -3.42 16.04 -0.51
C ASP A 123 -3.78 14.72 0.16
N PHE A 124 -3.03 14.29 1.19
CA PHE A 124 -3.26 13.02 1.86
C PHE A 124 -3.25 13.12 3.38
N THR A 125 -4.20 12.41 3.99
CA THR A 125 -4.19 12.09 5.41
C THR A 125 -3.95 10.59 5.56
N ILE A 126 -2.92 10.19 6.32
CA ILE A 126 -2.68 8.78 6.63
C ILE A 126 -3.78 8.30 7.59
N VAL A 127 -4.60 7.38 7.13
CA VAL A 127 -5.69 6.79 7.90
C VAL A 127 -5.18 5.67 8.80
N SER A 128 -4.33 4.78 8.24
CA SER A 128 -3.77 3.66 9.00
C SER A 128 -2.49 3.15 8.34
N GLY A 129 -1.51 2.78 9.16
CA GLY A 129 -0.45 1.87 8.73
C GLY A 129 -1.01 0.46 8.57
N THR A 130 -0.82 -0.14 7.40
CA THR A 130 -1.38 -1.46 7.08
C THR A 130 -0.36 -2.58 7.14
N SER A 131 0.90 -2.27 6.93
CA SER A 131 2.01 -3.22 7.04
C SER A 131 3.33 -2.50 7.26
N SER A 132 4.18 -3.12 8.04
CA SER A 132 5.61 -2.85 8.10
C SER A 132 6.33 -4.19 8.19
N GLY A 133 7.47 -4.32 7.54
CA GLY A 133 8.15 -5.60 7.57
C GLY A 133 9.52 -5.58 6.91
N VAL A 134 10.21 -6.67 7.12
CA VAL A 134 11.54 -6.87 6.55
C VAL A 134 11.40 -7.30 5.10
N LEU A 135 12.10 -6.60 4.23
CA LEU A 135 12.24 -6.94 2.81
C LEU A 135 13.63 -7.58 2.61
N PRO A 136 13.73 -8.90 2.63
CA PRO A 136 15.02 -9.56 2.52
C PRO A 136 15.66 -9.35 1.16
N VAL A 137 17.00 -9.29 1.15
CA VAL A 137 17.81 -9.42 -0.05
C VAL A 137 17.99 -10.90 -0.33
N VAL A 138 17.63 -11.30 -1.54
CA VAL A 138 17.77 -12.68 -2.00
C VAL A 138 18.64 -12.74 -3.25
N VAL A 139 19.28 -13.88 -3.45
CA VAL A 139 20.02 -14.21 -4.69
C VAL A 139 19.37 -15.42 -5.35
N HIS A 140 19.44 -15.44 -6.69
CA HIS A 140 18.94 -16.57 -7.48
C HIS A 140 19.82 -17.80 -7.28
N LYS A 141 19.23 -18.99 -7.38
CA LYS A 141 19.94 -20.29 -7.21
C LYS A 141 21.09 -20.51 -8.19
N SER A 142 21.14 -19.76 -9.31
CA SER A 142 22.25 -19.83 -10.25
C SER A 142 23.57 -19.28 -9.72
N LEU A 143 23.53 -18.47 -8.65
CA LEU A 143 24.77 -18.02 -8.01
C LEU A 143 25.41 -19.14 -7.21
N PRO A 144 26.77 -19.18 -7.10
CA PRO A 144 27.48 -20.13 -6.27
C PRO A 144 26.95 -20.19 -4.83
N ALA A 145 26.97 -21.37 -4.21
CA ALA A 145 26.45 -21.57 -2.85
C ALA A 145 27.20 -20.75 -1.78
N GLU A 146 28.45 -20.40 -2.08
CA GLU A 146 29.33 -19.56 -1.26
C GLU A 146 28.83 -18.12 -1.12
N VAL A 147 27.98 -17.65 -2.07
CA VAL A 147 27.31 -16.33 -1.99
C VAL A 147 26.15 -16.43 -1.03
N LYS A 148 26.40 -16.37 0.27
CA LYS A 148 25.43 -16.63 1.36
C LYS A 148 25.19 -15.43 2.29
N ASP A 149 25.92 -14.35 2.12
CA ASP A 149 25.87 -13.12 2.91
C ASP A 149 26.28 -11.91 2.06
N LEU A 150 26.15 -10.69 2.59
CA LEU A 150 26.50 -9.46 1.84
C LEU A 150 27.99 -9.39 1.49
N LYS A 151 28.87 -9.88 2.35
CA LYS A 151 30.31 -9.85 2.10
C LYS A 151 30.69 -10.73 0.92
N SER A 152 30.20 -11.96 0.88
CA SER A 152 30.42 -12.89 -0.25
C SER A 152 29.70 -12.42 -1.52
N PHE A 153 28.53 -11.81 -1.39
CA PHE A 153 27.83 -11.20 -2.54
C PHE A 153 28.62 -10.03 -3.15
N ILE A 154 29.16 -9.13 -2.33
CA ILE A 154 30.01 -8.02 -2.79
C ILE A 154 31.27 -8.55 -3.48
N ALA A 155 31.93 -9.57 -2.90
CA ALA A 155 33.10 -10.20 -3.50
C ALA A 155 32.78 -10.81 -4.87
N TYR A 156 31.63 -11.48 -4.99
CA TYR A 156 31.13 -12.03 -6.25
C TYR A 156 30.85 -10.93 -7.29
N ALA A 157 30.10 -9.89 -6.89
CA ALA A 157 29.66 -8.81 -7.78
C ALA A 157 30.83 -7.95 -8.32
N LYS A 158 31.99 -7.90 -7.63
CA LYS A 158 33.19 -7.23 -8.13
C LYS A 158 33.77 -7.85 -9.40
N ASN A 159 33.55 -9.14 -9.60
CA ASN A 159 34.17 -9.91 -10.67
C ASN A 159 33.15 -10.51 -11.66
N ASN A 160 31.87 -10.28 -11.43
CA ASN A 160 30.81 -10.87 -12.24
C ASN A 160 29.74 -9.82 -12.57
N LYS A 161 29.12 -9.97 -13.74
CA LYS A 161 27.95 -9.17 -14.09
C LYS A 161 26.77 -9.58 -13.19
N VAL A 162 26.14 -8.59 -12.53
CA VAL A 162 24.97 -8.79 -11.67
C VAL A 162 23.88 -7.80 -12.06
N ASN A 163 22.71 -8.31 -12.36
CA ASN A 163 21.49 -7.54 -12.49
C ASN A 163 20.74 -7.62 -11.15
N PHE A 164 20.54 -6.48 -10.48
CA PHE A 164 19.83 -6.37 -9.22
C PHE A 164 18.44 -5.80 -9.44
N GLY A 165 17.40 -6.56 -9.08
CA GLY A 165 15.99 -6.16 -9.25
C GLY A 165 15.53 -5.19 -8.17
N SER A 166 14.87 -4.11 -8.61
CA SER A 166 14.21 -3.11 -7.78
C SER A 166 12.78 -2.88 -8.28
N TRP A 167 11.80 -2.79 -7.38
CA TRP A 167 10.38 -2.64 -7.78
C TRP A 167 9.98 -1.21 -8.17
N ALA A 168 10.82 -0.19 -7.89
CA ALA A 168 10.58 1.19 -8.26
C ALA A 168 11.86 2.03 -8.13
N VAL A 169 11.97 3.08 -8.90
CA VAL A 169 12.97 4.14 -8.66
C VAL A 169 12.71 4.76 -7.29
N GLY A 170 13.77 4.96 -6.48
CA GLY A 170 13.67 5.51 -5.12
C GLY A 170 13.13 4.54 -4.08
N SER A 171 12.83 3.28 -4.43
CA SER A 171 12.50 2.25 -3.46
C SER A 171 13.69 1.89 -2.58
N SER A 172 13.44 1.27 -1.42
CA SER A 172 14.54 0.80 -0.56
C SER A 172 15.45 -0.20 -1.27
N ALA A 173 14.91 -1.03 -2.18
CA ALA A 173 15.72 -1.91 -3.03
C ALA A 173 16.64 -1.14 -3.97
N HIS A 174 16.14 -0.07 -4.58
CA HIS A 174 16.92 0.79 -5.47
C HIS A 174 18.06 1.48 -4.70
N ILE A 175 17.72 2.10 -3.56
CA ILE A 175 18.68 2.78 -2.69
C ILE A 175 19.73 1.80 -2.18
N PHE A 176 19.32 0.61 -1.70
CA PHE A 176 20.21 -0.44 -1.24
C PHE A 176 21.24 -0.85 -2.31
N ALA A 177 20.79 -1.14 -3.52
CA ALA A 177 21.67 -1.58 -4.61
C ALA A 177 22.62 -0.47 -5.09
N GLN A 178 22.13 0.77 -5.21
CA GLN A 178 22.96 1.91 -5.58
C GLN A 178 24.02 2.21 -4.51
N THR A 179 23.65 2.16 -3.23
CA THR A 179 24.63 2.33 -2.14
C THR A 179 25.71 1.25 -2.14
N LEU A 180 25.35 -0.01 -2.47
CA LEU A 180 26.36 -1.06 -2.67
C LEU A 180 27.32 -0.72 -3.82
N ASN A 181 26.78 -0.27 -4.96
CA ASN A 181 27.62 0.14 -6.10
C ASN A 181 28.57 1.25 -5.71
N GLU A 182 28.09 2.32 -5.11
CA GLU A 182 28.88 3.49 -4.74
C GLU A 182 29.95 3.18 -3.68
N LYS A 183 29.57 2.51 -2.59
CA LYS A 183 30.47 2.27 -1.45
C LYS A 183 31.52 1.21 -1.71
N TYR A 184 31.18 0.18 -2.49
CA TYR A 184 32.07 -0.96 -2.70
C TYR A 184 32.67 -1.01 -4.11
N GLY A 185 32.43 0.01 -4.94
CA GLY A 185 32.95 0.10 -6.30
C GLY A 185 32.39 -1.01 -7.20
N LEU A 186 31.10 -1.34 -7.04
CA LEU A 186 30.46 -2.34 -7.87
C LEU A 186 29.85 -1.68 -9.12
N THR A 187 29.65 -2.50 -10.15
CA THR A 187 29.04 -2.10 -11.43
C THR A 187 27.77 -2.93 -11.72
N MET A 188 27.01 -3.23 -10.67
CA MET A 188 25.73 -3.94 -10.84
C MET A 188 24.76 -3.08 -11.64
N GLU A 189 24.03 -3.71 -12.57
CA GLU A 189 22.90 -3.08 -13.22
C GLU A 189 21.67 -3.13 -12.30
N VAL A 190 21.18 -1.96 -11.87
CA VAL A 190 19.98 -1.88 -11.06
C VAL A 190 18.75 -1.81 -11.98
N VAL A 191 18.13 -2.96 -12.22
CA VAL A 191 16.99 -3.10 -13.12
C VAL A 191 15.72 -2.69 -12.36
N THR A 192 15.09 -1.60 -12.78
CA THR A 192 13.91 -1.06 -12.12
C THR A 192 12.63 -1.47 -12.83
N TYR A 193 11.74 -2.09 -12.07
CA TYR A 193 10.43 -2.56 -12.53
C TYR A 193 9.29 -1.61 -12.13
N LYS A 194 8.11 -1.84 -12.67
CA LYS A 194 6.88 -1.12 -12.29
C LYS A 194 6.15 -1.82 -11.12
N GLY A 195 6.88 -2.46 -10.20
CA GLY A 195 6.36 -3.19 -9.06
C GLY A 195 7.02 -4.55 -8.86
N GLU A 196 6.66 -5.27 -7.79
CA GLU A 196 7.28 -6.54 -7.42
C GLU A 196 6.92 -7.70 -8.36
N ALA A 197 5.68 -7.78 -8.84
CA ALA A 197 5.23 -8.94 -9.60
C ALA A 197 6.08 -9.21 -10.86
N PRO A 198 6.31 -8.25 -11.78
CA PRO A 198 7.18 -8.49 -12.93
C PRO A 198 8.65 -8.73 -12.54
N MET A 199 9.14 -8.10 -11.46
CA MET A 199 10.49 -8.31 -10.95
C MET A 199 10.70 -9.78 -10.51
N TRP A 200 9.73 -10.36 -9.78
CA TRP A 200 9.84 -11.75 -9.34
C TRP A 200 9.65 -12.75 -10.47
N GLN A 201 8.92 -12.41 -11.52
CA GLN A 201 8.85 -13.24 -12.74
C GLN A 201 10.24 -13.34 -13.40
N ASP A 202 10.92 -12.23 -13.59
CA ASP A 202 12.26 -12.19 -14.18
C ASP A 202 13.32 -12.83 -13.26
N MET A 203 13.16 -12.69 -11.93
CA MET A 203 13.99 -13.40 -10.96
C MET A 203 13.83 -14.92 -11.09
N GLY A 204 12.60 -15.43 -11.21
CA GLY A 204 12.32 -16.85 -11.42
C GLY A 204 12.81 -17.38 -12.76
N ALA A 205 12.88 -16.53 -13.78
CA ALA A 205 13.45 -16.84 -15.09
C ALA A 205 14.99 -16.75 -15.13
N GLY A 206 15.65 -16.34 -14.02
CA GLY A 206 17.11 -16.21 -13.93
C GLY A 206 17.67 -14.96 -14.61
N GLN A 207 16.82 -14.00 -15.02
CA GLN A 207 17.27 -12.73 -15.62
C GLN A 207 17.90 -11.80 -14.59
N LEU A 208 17.54 -11.96 -13.31
CA LEU A 208 18.11 -11.25 -12.18
C LEU A 208 18.97 -12.19 -11.34
N GLN A 209 20.12 -11.72 -10.91
CA GLN A 209 21.03 -12.44 -10.01
C GLN A 209 20.72 -12.18 -8.54
N ALA A 210 20.20 -10.98 -8.24
CA ALA A 210 19.79 -10.59 -6.91
C ALA A 210 18.56 -9.67 -6.98
N ALA A 211 17.79 -9.62 -5.90
CA ALA A 211 16.70 -8.65 -5.74
C ALA A 211 16.39 -8.46 -4.25
N MET A 212 15.67 -7.39 -3.93
CA MET A 212 15.13 -7.16 -2.59
C MET A 212 13.62 -6.93 -2.71
N GLY A 213 12.83 -7.56 -1.82
CA GLY A 213 11.38 -7.34 -1.83
C GLY A 213 10.64 -8.20 -0.82
N SER A 214 9.32 -8.22 -0.94
CA SER A 214 8.45 -8.86 0.07
C SER A 214 8.46 -10.37 -0.01
N PRO A 215 8.53 -11.06 1.14
CA PRO A 215 8.40 -12.52 1.20
C PRO A 215 7.09 -13.04 0.59
N GLN A 216 6.02 -12.27 0.71
CA GLN A 216 4.73 -12.64 0.15
C GLN A 216 4.78 -12.75 -1.38
N ALA A 217 5.32 -11.74 -2.06
CA ALA A 217 5.37 -11.73 -3.52
C ALA A 217 6.38 -12.75 -4.09
N MET A 218 7.46 -13.05 -3.35
CA MET A 218 8.46 -14.05 -3.77
C MET A 218 8.17 -15.48 -3.26
N ASN A 219 7.06 -15.73 -2.56
CA ASN A 219 6.80 -17.01 -1.88
C ASN A 219 6.94 -18.23 -2.79
N ALA A 220 6.45 -18.14 -4.03
CA ALA A 220 6.57 -19.24 -4.99
C ALA A 220 8.04 -19.60 -5.29
N LEU A 221 8.93 -18.61 -5.35
CA LEU A 221 10.36 -18.81 -5.58
C LEU A 221 11.06 -19.40 -4.35
N ILE A 222 10.63 -18.98 -3.14
CA ILE A 222 11.12 -19.54 -1.88
C ILE A 222 10.78 -21.03 -1.79
N VAL A 223 9.50 -21.38 -2.02
CA VAL A 223 9.02 -22.77 -1.93
C VAL A 223 9.71 -23.66 -2.95
N LYS A 224 9.99 -23.16 -4.16
CA LYS A 224 10.73 -23.89 -5.20
C LYS A 224 12.23 -23.99 -4.95
N GLY A 225 12.77 -23.21 -4.00
CA GLY A 225 14.20 -23.09 -3.78
C GLY A 225 14.94 -22.33 -4.89
N ASP A 226 14.21 -21.51 -5.66
CA ASP A 226 14.81 -20.71 -6.75
C ASP A 226 15.60 -19.51 -6.22
N VAL A 227 15.32 -19.11 -4.98
CA VAL A 227 16.03 -18.01 -4.30
C VAL A 227 16.44 -18.40 -2.88
N ARG A 228 17.54 -17.80 -2.42
CA ARG A 228 17.99 -17.88 -1.02
C ARG A 228 18.24 -16.48 -0.46
N GLY A 229 17.87 -16.26 0.81
CA GLY A 229 18.13 -15.01 1.51
C GLY A 229 19.60 -14.86 1.88
N ILE A 230 20.15 -13.66 1.75
CA ILE A 230 21.53 -13.33 2.11
C ILE A 230 21.64 -12.20 3.13
N ALA A 231 20.63 -11.35 3.25
CA ALA A 231 20.58 -10.28 4.24
C ALA A 231 19.14 -9.85 4.53
N ALA A 232 18.94 -9.31 5.71
CA ALA A 232 17.73 -8.62 6.11
C ALA A 232 18.05 -7.14 6.39
N PRO A 233 17.76 -6.19 5.47
CA PRO A 233 17.98 -4.77 5.67
C PRO A 233 16.98 -4.19 6.69
N SER A 234 17.21 -4.49 7.95
CA SER A 234 16.39 -4.05 9.07
C SER A 234 17.10 -4.29 10.40
N LYS A 235 16.49 -3.82 11.51
CA LYS A 235 16.96 -4.10 12.87
C LYS A 235 16.63 -5.51 13.37
N VAL A 236 15.74 -6.24 12.66
CA VAL A 236 15.29 -7.58 13.01
C VAL A 236 15.39 -8.50 11.81
N ARG A 237 15.59 -9.80 12.05
CA ARG A 237 15.63 -10.80 10.99
C ARG A 237 14.25 -11.03 10.37
N ALA A 238 14.23 -11.40 9.10
CA ALA A 238 13.00 -11.77 8.41
C ALA A 238 12.48 -13.11 8.94
N ARG A 239 11.19 -13.16 9.31
CA ARG A 239 10.58 -14.40 9.83
C ARG A 239 10.67 -15.56 8.85
N VAL A 240 10.58 -15.30 7.56
CA VAL A 240 10.66 -16.30 6.49
C VAL A 240 12.08 -16.82 6.27
N PHE A 241 13.08 -16.06 6.71
CA PHE A 241 14.49 -16.44 6.65
C PHE A 241 15.14 -16.24 8.04
N PRO A 242 14.77 -17.03 9.07
CA PRO A 242 15.20 -16.80 10.46
C PRO A 242 16.70 -16.94 10.67
N ASN A 243 17.36 -17.70 9.80
CA ASN A 243 18.83 -17.93 9.85
C ASN A 243 19.61 -16.88 9.03
N VAL A 244 18.93 -16.01 8.27
CA VAL A 244 19.59 -14.93 7.50
C VAL A 244 19.82 -13.75 8.44
N PRO A 245 21.09 -13.32 8.63
CA PRO A 245 21.39 -12.21 9.51
C PRO A 245 20.90 -10.88 8.93
N THR A 246 20.65 -9.90 9.81
CA THR A 246 20.40 -8.55 9.39
C THR A 246 21.64 -7.95 8.72
N SER A 247 21.45 -6.88 7.95
CA SER A 247 22.60 -6.15 7.40
C SER A 247 23.50 -5.62 8.51
N GLN A 248 22.91 -5.16 9.62
CA GLN A 248 23.64 -4.67 10.78
C GLN A 248 24.46 -5.76 11.47
N GLU A 249 23.91 -6.97 11.64
CA GLU A 249 24.67 -8.13 12.19
C GLU A 249 25.85 -8.52 11.29
N GLN A 250 25.80 -8.20 10.01
CA GLN A 250 26.87 -8.39 9.04
C GLN A 250 27.89 -7.23 8.97
N GLY A 251 27.70 -6.16 9.80
CA GLY A 251 28.57 -5.00 9.84
C GLY A 251 28.21 -3.87 8.86
N PHE A 252 27.05 -3.94 8.21
CA PHE A 252 26.53 -2.92 7.30
C PHE A 252 25.54 -2.03 8.06
N THR A 253 26.01 -0.89 8.58
CA THR A 253 25.28 -0.05 9.55
C THR A 253 24.70 1.22 8.98
N ASP A 254 24.99 1.54 7.71
CA ASP A 254 24.43 2.73 7.06
C ASP A 254 22.91 2.65 6.97
N ASP A 255 22.25 3.78 7.01
CA ASP A 255 20.80 3.89 6.92
C ASP A 255 20.23 3.16 5.69
N ALA A 256 20.90 3.25 4.53
CA ALA A 256 20.50 2.55 3.32
C ALA A 256 20.39 1.02 3.48
N PHE A 257 21.12 0.44 4.45
CA PHE A 257 21.12 -1.00 4.75
C PHE A 257 20.24 -1.37 5.94
N THR A 258 19.57 -0.41 6.57
CA THR A 258 18.76 -0.63 7.77
C THR A 258 17.33 -0.08 7.66
N VAL A 259 17.07 0.76 6.64
CA VAL A 259 15.75 1.35 6.43
C VAL A 259 14.76 0.28 5.93
N SER A 260 13.67 0.14 6.65
CA SER A 260 12.49 -0.63 6.24
C SER A 260 11.37 0.31 5.80
N GLY A 261 10.71 -0.03 4.70
CA GLY A 261 9.50 0.65 4.27
C GLY A 261 8.26 0.21 5.05
N TRP A 262 7.20 0.96 4.87
CA TRP A 262 5.88 0.63 5.39
C TRP A 262 4.82 0.87 4.31
N LEU A 263 3.65 0.27 4.52
CA LEU A 263 2.47 0.47 3.69
C LEU A 263 1.39 1.16 4.54
N ALA A 264 0.63 2.04 3.89
CA ALA A 264 -0.47 2.73 4.54
C ALA A 264 -1.67 2.89 3.61
N LEU A 265 -2.83 3.03 4.26
CA LEU A 265 -4.04 3.56 3.68
C LEU A 265 -4.07 5.07 3.93
N ALA A 266 -4.32 5.84 2.90
CA ALA A 266 -4.45 7.30 2.94
C ALA A 266 -5.74 7.74 2.25
N ALA A 267 -6.29 8.87 2.71
CA ALA A 267 -7.48 9.50 2.15
C ALA A 267 -7.16 10.92 1.70
#